data_2030f2489ac7cc537f42ce48b2ecaf3c
#
_entry.id   2030f2489ac7cc537f42ce48b2ecaf3c
#
_cell.length_a   1.000
_cell.length_b   1.000
_cell.length_c   1.000
_cell.angle_alpha   90.00
_cell.angle_beta   90.00
_cell.angle_gamma   90.00
#
_symmetry.space_group_name_H-M   'P 1'
#
loop_
_entity.id
_entity.type
_entity.pdbx_description
1 polymer ?
#
loop_
_entity_poly.entity_id
_entity_poly.type
_entity_poly.pdbx_seq_one_letter_code
_entity_poly.pdbx_strand_id
1 'polypeptide(L)'
;MRNHDISHKEFYSHPENVKDLIQGFVALDCVSDFDFNTLERENGSYVAKENTERHDDIIWKLRWRDKWVYVYILIEFQSDVDETMPVRIMSYVALFYLYLLTNKNLEYWKEKKLPVVLPIVLYNGKDLWNVPKNIESMFKETHKEFYKFVPKLSYYFIDEVHPESNEKDTVYDGLANSVVATMKLQRVASTDKFTEFLNELKEIIKSPNYTNKFDTFMVFMRRFLSAVYDNPAFEQAITLEEIIKMTKTFRDYDRENDLEEGKKEGKKEGEFNTVYNFIKQGLVTIEQAAKSIGLTEEQLLEGFKKYNLVL
;
A
#
# COMPACT_ATOMS: atom_id res chain seq x y z
N MET A 1 1.18 -7.92 -8.34
CA MET A 1 0.00 -7.04 -8.26
C MET A 1 -1.23 -7.77 -7.70
N ARG A 2 -1.80 -8.79 -8.33
CA ARG A 2 -3.03 -9.47 -7.82
C ARG A 2 -2.97 -10.02 -6.38
N ASN A 3 -1.82 -10.46 -5.89
CA ASN A 3 -1.71 -11.04 -4.54
C ASN A 3 -1.78 -10.00 -3.42
N HIS A 4 -1.35 -8.75 -3.66
CA HIS A 4 -1.45 -7.65 -2.69
C HIS A 4 -2.91 -7.27 -2.43
N ASP A 5 -3.71 -7.15 -3.48
CA ASP A 5 -5.13 -6.76 -3.40
C ASP A 5 -5.93 -7.77 -2.58
N ILE A 6 -5.66 -9.07 -2.80
CA ILE A 6 -6.32 -10.16 -2.06
C ILE A 6 -5.98 -10.10 -0.57
N SER A 7 -4.73 -9.80 -0.22
CA SER A 7 -4.27 -9.75 1.17
C SER A 7 -4.92 -8.61 1.95
N HIS A 8 -5.04 -7.42 1.36
CA HIS A 8 -5.71 -6.28 1.99
C HIS A 8 -7.22 -6.52 2.13
N LYS A 9 -7.85 -7.09 1.11
CA LYS A 9 -9.28 -7.43 1.17
C LYS A 9 -9.59 -8.41 2.28
N GLU A 10 -8.77 -9.44 2.43
CA GLU A 10 -8.90 -10.38 3.53
C GLU A 10 -8.64 -9.71 4.88
N PHE A 11 -7.58 -8.90 4.98
CA PHE A 11 -7.25 -8.17 6.19
C PHE A 11 -8.40 -7.27 6.66
N TYR A 12 -8.95 -6.43 5.77
CA TYR A 12 -10.09 -5.56 6.10
C TYR A 12 -11.46 -6.27 6.09
N SER A 13 -11.48 -7.59 5.85
CA SER A 13 -12.67 -8.43 6.05
C SER A 13 -12.90 -8.79 7.52
N HIS A 14 -11.96 -8.46 8.42
CA HIS A 14 -12.05 -8.71 9.84
C HIS A 14 -12.44 -7.43 10.61
N PRO A 15 -13.48 -7.50 11.47
CA PRO A 15 -14.02 -6.32 12.16
C PRO A 15 -12.99 -5.61 13.04
N GLU A 16 -12.07 -6.35 13.66
CA GLU A 16 -11.03 -5.77 14.53
C GLU A 16 -10.07 -4.87 13.72
N ASN A 17 -9.74 -5.24 12.49
CA ASN A 17 -8.88 -4.43 11.63
C ASN A 17 -9.60 -3.17 11.13
N VAL A 18 -10.89 -3.27 10.84
CA VAL A 18 -11.73 -2.11 10.49
C VAL A 18 -11.90 -1.15 11.67
N LYS A 19 -12.08 -1.69 12.88
CA LYS A 19 -12.06 -0.90 14.11
C LYS A 19 -10.75 -0.15 14.27
N ASP A 20 -9.61 -0.84 14.13
CA ASP A 20 -8.27 -0.26 14.21
C ASP A 20 -8.07 0.85 13.15
N LEU A 21 -8.57 0.64 11.92
CA LEU A 21 -8.54 1.65 10.85
C LEU A 21 -9.31 2.91 11.27
N ILE A 22 -10.57 2.75 11.68
CA ILE A 22 -11.43 3.90 12.00
C ILE A 22 -10.89 4.62 13.24
N GLN A 23 -10.58 3.91 14.31
CA GLN A 23 -10.09 4.52 15.54
C GLN A 23 -8.70 5.15 15.38
N GLY A 24 -7.83 4.53 14.59
CA GLY A 24 -6.47 5.00 14.37
C GLY A 24 -6.38 6.18 13.40
N PHE A 25 -7.21 6.23 12.37
CA PHE A 25 -6.97 7.10 11.22
C PHE A 25 -8.12 8.07 10.90
N VAL A 26 -9.36 7.81 11.35
CA VAL A 26 -10.49 8.70 11.06
C VAL A 26 -10.61 9.78 12.13
N ALA A 27 -10.26 11.04 11.77
CA ALA A 27 -10.26 12.19 12.67
C ALA A 27 -11.64 12.88 12.73
N LEU A 28 -12.68 12.12 13.09
CA LEU A 28 -14.02 12.64 13.32
C LEU A 28 -14.37 12.46 14.80
N ASP A 29 -14.82 13.53 15.45
CA ASP A 29 -15.19 13.50 16.89
C ASP A 29 -16.23 12.43 17.21
N CYS A 30 -17.15 12.18 16.26
CA CYS A 30 -18.21 11.17 16.42
C CYS A 30 -17.74 9.73 16.43
N VAL A 31 -16.46 9.46 16.10
CA VAL A 31 -15.89 8.10 16.15
C VAL A 31 -15.89 7.54 17.57
N SER A 32 -15.78 8.40 18.59
CA SER A 32 -15.89 8.02 19.99
C SER A 32 -17.27 7.45 20.38
N ASP A 33 -18.32 7.82 19.64
CA ASP A 33 -19.69 7.35 19.84
C ASP A 33 -20.03 6.10 19.01
N PHE A 34 -19.09 5.55 18.25
CA PHE A 34 -19.31 4.34 17.45
C PHE A 34 -19.33 3.08 18.32
N ASP A 35 -20.36 2.26 18.17
CA ASP A 35 -20.41 0.94 18.78
C ASP A 35 -19.75 -0.12 17.86
N PHE A 36 -18.45 -0.30 18.03
CA PHE A 36 -17.67 -1.26 17.22
C PHE A 36 -18.06 -2.73 17.46
N ASN A 37 -18.82 -3.06 18.54
CA ASN A 37 -19.34 -4.42 18.72
C ASN A 37 -20.48 -4.74 17.75
N THR A 38 -21.02 -3.72 17.09
CA THR A 38 -22.09 -3.84 16.08
C THR A 38 -21.57 -3.88 14.65
N LEU A 39 -20.23 -3.94 14.46
CA LEU A 39 -19.64 -4.05 13.12
C LEU A 39 -20.17 -5.29 12.42
N GLU A 40 -20.85 -5.07 11.30
CA GLU A 40 -21.43 -6.11 10.45
C GLU A 40 -21.06 -5.84 9.00
N ARG A 41 -20.54 -6.88 8.32
CA ARG A 41 -20.16 -6.78 6.91
C ARG A 41 -21.36 -6.88 6.01
N GLU A 42 -21.51 -5.96 5.06
CA GLU A 42 -22.51 -6.02 4.01
C GLU A 42 -21.97 -6.77 2.78
N ASN A 43 -22.86 -7.52 2.12
CA ASN A 43 -22.52 -8.23 0.89
C ASN A 43 -22.40 -7.24 -0.28
N GLY A 44 -21.20 -6.96 -0.75
CA GLY A 44 -20.89 -5.99 -1.82
C GLY A 44 -21.26 -6.44 -3.26
N SER A 45 -22.03 -7.51 -3.44
CA SER A 45 -22.30 -8.12 -4.76
C SER A 45 -23.13 -7.25 -5.73
N TYR A 46 -23.63 -6.11 -5.32
CA TYR A 46 -24.47 -5.21 -6.13
C TYR A 46 -23.67 -4.24 -6.99
N VAL A 47 -22.43 -3.89 -6.60
CA VAL A 47 -21.55 -3.02 -7.41
C VAL A 47 -20.97 -3.80 -8.60
N ALA A 48 -20.82 -5.12 -8.44
CA ALA A 48 -20.23 -6.00 -9.45
C ALA A 48 -21.13 -6.28 -10.68
N LYS A 49 -22.43 -5.97 -10.64
CA LYS A 49 -23.34 -6.30 -11.75
C LYS A 49 -23.28 -5.39 -12.95
N GLU A 50 -22.80 -4.17 -12.79
CA GLU A 50 -22.77 -3.16 -13.87
C GLU A 50 -21.36 -2.77 -14.33
N ASN A 51 -20.30 -3.07 -13.56
CA ASN A 51 -18.91 -2.81 -13.94
C ASN A 51 -18.04 -4.06 -13.73
N THR A 52 -17.68 -4.70 -14.80
CA THR A 52 -17.17 -6.07 -14.94
C THR A 52 -15.81 -6.38 -14.31
N GLU A 53 -15.12 -5.50 -13.58
CA GLU A 53 -13.73 -5.76 -13.15
C GLU A 53 -13.33 -5.31 -11.73
N ARG A 54 -14.23 -4.82 -10.88
CA ARG A 54 -13.82 -4.30 -9.55
C ARG A 54 -14.51 -5.03 -8.42
N HIS A 55 -13.79 -6.02 -7.86
CA HIS A 55 -14.26 -6.87 -6.74
C HIS A 55 -13.71 -6.45 -5.37
N ASP A 56 -13.10 -5.26 -5.25
CA ASP A 56 -12.24 -4.95 -4.11
C ASP A 56 -12.92 -4.12 -3.01
N ASP A 57 -14.15 -3.67 -3.25
CA ASP A 57 -14.89 -2.84 -2.31
C ASP A 57 -15.40 -3.65 -1.11
N ILE A 58 -15.14 -3.14 0.08
CA ILE A 58 -15.60 -3.73 1.33
C ILE A 58 -16.53 -2.73 2.02
N ILE A 59 -17.71 -3.21 2.40
CA ILE A 59 -18.69 -2.38 3.10
C ILE A 59 -18.98 -2.96 4.45
N TRP A 60 -18.87 -2.10 5.44
CA TRP A 60 -19.25 -2.37 6.81
C TRP A 60 -20.35 -1.42 7.25
N LYS A 61 -21.21 -1.88 8.14
CA LYS A 61 -22.13 -1.04 8.89
C LYS A 61 -21.84 -1.19 10.38
N LEU A 62 -22.06 -0.12 11.11
CA LEU A 62 -21.99 -0.10 12.57
C LEU A 62 -22.99 0.90 13.11
N ARG A 63 -23.29 0.83 14.40
CA ARG A 63 -24.17 1.78 15.06
C ARG A 63 -23.39 2.99 15.58
N TRP A 64 -23.96 4.15 15.27
CA TRP A 64 -23.66 5.41 15.93
C TRP A 64 -24.87 5.78 16.79
N ARG A 65 -24.76 5.58 18.10
CA ARG A 65 -25.90 5.66 19.03
C ARG A 65 -26.99 4.66 18.62
N ASP A 66 -28.18 5.16 18.24
CA ASP A 66 -29.33 4.36 17.82
C ASP A 66 -29.47 4.18 16.29
N LYS A 67 -28.54 4.76 15.50
CA LYS A 67 -28.58 4.79 14.03
C LYS A 67 -27.51 3.93 13.39
N TRP A 68 -27.83 3.39 12.21
CA TRP A 68 -26.85 2.73 11.39
C TRP A 68 -26.05 3.75 10.56
N VAL A 69 -24.74 3.62 10.58
CA VAL A 69 -23.80 4.31 9.69
C VAL A 69 -23.11 3.26 8.85
N TYR A 70 -23.03 3.47 7.55
CA TYR A 70 -22.30 2.58 6.65
C TYR A 70 -20.91 3.16 6.38
N VAL A 71 -19.90 2.37 6.69
CA VAL A 71 -18.51 2.67 6.37
C VAL A 71 -18.17 1.95 5.08
N TYR A 72 -18.07 2.71 4.00
CA TYR A 72 -17.67 2.20 2.71
C TYR A 72 -16.16 2.33 2.56
N ILE A 73 -15.45 1.22 2.57
CA ILE A 73 -14.01 1.20 2.41
C ILE A 73 -13.70 0.82 0.97
N LEU A 74 -13.20 1.76 0.21
CA LEU A 74 -12.63 1.52 -1.11
C LEU A 74 -11.13 1.39 -0.96
N ILE A 75 -10.61 0.21 -1.27
CA ILE A 75 -9.18 -0.04 -1.24
C ILE A 75 -8.66 0.22 -2.66
N GLU A 76 -7.86 1.26 -2.81
CA GLU A 76 -7.24 1.61 -4.09
C GLU A 76 -5.79 1.13 -4.08
N PHE A 77 -5.48 0.14 -4.92
CA PHE A 77 -4.15 -0.47 -5.01
C PHE A 77 -3.37 -0.07 -6.26
N GLN A 78 -3.79 0.98 -6.94
CA GLN A 78 -3.09 1.42 -8.14
C GLN A 78 -1.78 2.09 -7.76
N SER A 79 -0.75 1.84 -8.56
CA SER A 79 0.53 2.54 -8.50
C SER A 79 0.41 4.00 -8.93
N ASP A 80 -0.70 4.35 -9.61
CA ASP A 80 -0.93 5.66 -10.18
C ASP A 80 -2.07 6.38 -9.44
N VAL A 81 -1.95 7.70 -9.33
CA VAL A 81 -2.97 8.57 -8.75
C VAL A 81 -4.19 8.64 -9.67
N ASP A 82 -5.37 8.32 -9.18
CA ASP A 82 -6.62 8.39 -9.95
C ASP A 82 -7.30 9.75 -9.79
N GLU A 83 -7.09 10.63 -10.75
CA GLU A 83 -7.70 11.97 -10.76
C GLU A 83 -9.25 11.94 -10.81
N THR A 84 -9.86 10.81 -11.16
CA THR A 84 -11.32 10.65 -11.21
C THR A 84 -11.93 10.15 -9.91
N MET A 85 -11.15 9.95 -8.87
CA MET A 85 -11.58 9.37 -7.60
C MET A 85 -12.83 10.01 -6.99
N PRO A 86 -12.99 11.35 -6.94
CA PRO A 86 -14.21 11.95 -6.39
C PRO A 86 -15.48 11.54 -7.16
N VAL A 87 -15.39 11.40 -8.49
CA VAL A 87 -16.51 10.96 -9.34
C VAL A 87 -16.79 9.47 -9.14
N ARG A 88 -15.75 8.65 -9.00
CA ARG A 88 -15.88 7.21 -8.72
C ARG A 88 -16.59 6.99 -7.37
N ILE A 89 -16.15 7.66 -6.32
CA ILE A 89 -16.77 7.58 -4.99
C ILE A 89 -18.25 7.99 -5.07
N MET A 90 -18.58 9.06 -5.76
CA MET A 90 -19.97 9.48 -5.94
C MET A 90 -20.79 8.39 -6.64
N SER A 91 -20.24 7.77 -7.68
CA SER A 91 -20.90 6.68 -8.40
C SER A 91 -21.16 5.47 -7.49
N TYR A 92 -20.17 5.06 -6.69
CA TYR A 92 -20.31 3.92 -5.78
C TYR A 92 -21.34 4.18 -4.68
N VAL A 93 -21.31 5.35 -4.08
CA VAL A 93 -22.29 5.75 -3.05
C VAL A 93 -23.71 5.79 -3.65
N ALA A 94 -23.87 6.29 -4.88
CA ALA A 94 -25.17 6.31 -5.56
C ALA A 94 -25.67 4.88 -5.85
N LEU A 95 -24.82 4.00 -6.36
CA LEU A 95 -25.15 2.58 -6.60
C LEU A 95 -25.50 1.87 -5.29
N PHE A 96 -24.79 2.15 -4.21
CA PHE A 96 -25.12 1.61 -2.89
C PHE A 96 -26.50 2.07 -2.42
N TYR A 97 -26.83 3.34 -2.56
CA TYR A 97 -28.17 3.81 -2.23
C TYR A 97 -29.25 3.19 -3.08
N LEU A 98 -29.02 2.98 -4.38
CA LEU A 98 -29.95 2.26 -5.24
C LEU A 98 -30.15 0.82 -4.77
N TYR A 99 -29.09 0.16 -4.36
CA TYR A 99 -29.19 -1.17 -3.75
C TYR A 99 -30.03 -1.17 -2.49
N LEU A 100 -29.80 -0.23 -1.56
CA LEU A 100 -30.60 -0.09 -0.36
C LEU A 100 -32.09 0.14 -0.67
N LEU A 101 -32.38 0.92 -1.72
CA LEU A 101 -33.74 1.20 -2.16
C LEU A 101 -34.44 -0.01 -2.80
N THR A 102 -33.70 -0.91 -3.42
CA THR A 102 -34.26 -2.12 -4.04
C THR A 102 -34.46 -3.26 -3.06
N ASN A 103 -33.76 -3.25 -1.94
CA ASN A 103 -33.84 -4.29 -0.91
C ASN A 103 -34.94 -3.97 0.11
N LYS A 104 -36.15 -4.49 -0.11
CA LYS A 104 -37.35 -4.20 0.68
C LYS A 104 -37.29 -4.62 2.16
N ASN A 105 -36.29 -5.39 2.58
CA ASN A 105 -36.17 -5.87 3.97
C ASN A 105 -35.34 -4.94 4.86
N LEU A 106 -34.82 -3.85 4.32
CA LEU A 106 -33.97 -2.92 5.06
C LEU A 106 -34.77 -1.94 5.93
N GLU A 107 -34.17 -1.53 7.03
CA GLU A 107 -34.71 -0.56 7.98
C GLU A 107 -35.06 0.78 7.31
N TYR A 108 -34.35 1.13 6.23
CA TYR A 108 -34.65 2.28 5.37
C TYR A 108 -36.15 2.39 5.02
N TRP A 109 -36.81 1.29 4.66
CA TRP A 109 -38.23 1.32 4.27
C TRP A 109 -39.17 1.69 5.41
N LYS A 110 -38.74 1.49 6.65
CA LYS A 110 -39.50 1.88 7.84
C LYS A 110 -39.42 3.40 8.06
N GLU A 111 -38.23 3.97 7.96
CA GLU A 111 -37.95 5.38 8.22
C GLU A 111 -38.02 6.26 6.98
N LYS A 112 -37.92 5.70 5.78
CA LYS A 112 -37.79 6.39 4.48
C LYS A 112 -36.65 7.44 4.47
N LYS A 113 -35.55 7.10 5.15
CA LYS A 113 -34.34 7.92 5.21
C LYS A 113 -33.13 7.04 4.91
N LEU A 114 -32.26 7.53 4.03
CA LEU A 114 -31.02 6.86 3.72
C LEU A 114 -30.03 7.02 4.89
N PRO A 115 -29.25 5.98 5.19
CA PRO A 115 -28.17 6.09 6.16
C PRO A 115 -27.04 6.95 5.61
N VAL A 116 -26.20 7.46 6.51
CA VAL A 116 -24.96 8.14 6.12
C VAL A 116 -23.96 7.09 5.65
N VAL A 117 -23.27 7.38 4.56
CA VAL A 117 -22.12 6.61 4.09
C VAL A 117 -20.84 7.41 4.36
N LEU A 118 -19.88 6.80 5.01
CA LEU A 118 -18.52 7.32 5.19
C LEU A 118 -17.60 6.61 4.20
N PRO A 119 -17.29 7.20 3.03
CA PRO A 119 -16.37 6.60 2.09
C PRO A 119 -14.94 6.76 2.61
N ILE A 120 -14.17 5.68 2.62
CA ILE A 120 -12.74 5.69 2.98
C ILE A 120 -11.95 5.16 1.78
N VAL A 121 -10.98 5.93 1.32
CA VAL A 121 -10.01 5.54 0.31
C VAL A 121 -8.70 5.22 1.00
N LEU A 122 -8.22 3.99 0.85
CA LEU A 122 -6.89 3.57 1.29
C LEU A 122 -5.96 3.59 0.07
N TYR A 123 -4.88 4.33 0.17
CA TYR A 123 -3.93 4.49 -0.90
C TYR A 123 -2.56 3.95 -0.50
N ASN A 124 -1.97 3.10 -1.33
CA ASN A 124 -0.65 2.53 -1.11
C ASN A 124 0.31 2.76 -2.29
N GLY A 125 -0.01 3.70 -3.17
CA GLY A 125 0.84 4.08 -4.30
C GLY A 125 2.12 4.80 -3.86
N LYS A 126 3.11 4.86 -4.78
CA LYS A 126 4.40 5.50 -4.52
C LYS A 126 4.36 7.02 -4.68
N ASP A 127 3.46 7.52 -5.54
CA ASP A 127 3.34 8.94 -5.82
C ASP A 127 2.47 9.63 -4.76
N LEU A 128 2.75 10.90 -4.50
CA LEU A 128 1.95 11.69 -3.57
C LEU A 128 0.54 11.92 -4.15
N TRP A 129 -0.46 11.71 -3.32
CA TRP A 129 -1.84 11.95 -3.68
C TRP A 129 -2.15 13.45 -3.78
N ASN A 130 -2.50 13.91 -4.97
CA ASN A 130 -2.81 15.31 -5.27
C ASN A 130 -4.25 15.55 -5.75
N VAL A 131 -5.11 14.52 -5.62
CA VAL A 131 -6.51 14.59 -6.07
C VAL A 131 -7.38 15.22 -4.98
N PRO A 132 -8.34 16.09 -5.33
CA PRO A 132 -9.30 16.63 -4.38
C PRO A 132 -10.07 15.53 -3.64
N LYS A 133 -10.32 15.72 -2.34
CA LYS A 133 -11.03 14.76 -1.49
C LYS A 133 -12.56 14.99 -1.50
N ASN A 134 -13.06 15.83 -2.39
CA ASN A 134 -14.48 16.16 -2.53
C ASN A 134 -14.86 16.32 -4.00
N ILE A 135 -16.12 16.06 -4.31
CA ILE A 135 -16.65 16.15 -5.68
C ILE A 135 -16.82 17.60 -6.16
N GLU A 136 -17.07 18.53 -5.26
CA GLU A 136 -17.32 19.95 -5.58
C GLU A 136 -16.12 20.56 -6.31
N SER A 137 -14.92 20.18 -5.92
CA SER A 137 -13.66 20.67 -6.53
C SER A 137 -13.45 20.21 -7.99
N MET A 138 -14.23 19.25 -8.47
CA MET A 138 -14.18 18.79 -9.87
C MET A 138 -14.98 19.67 -10.82
N PHE A 139 -15.81 20.58 -10.29
CA PHE A 139 -16.66 21.43 -11.12
C PHE A 139 -15.97 22.74 -11.47
N LYS A 140 -16.15 23.18 -12.71
CA LYS A 140 -15.69 24.51 -13.18
C LYS A 140 -16.45 25.61 -12.46
N GLU A 141 -15.81 26.76 -12.28
CA GLU A 141 -16.50 27.95 -11.85
C GLU A 141 -17.72 28.23 -12.73
N THR A 142 -18.83 28.60 -12.08
CA THR A 142 -20.10 28.85 -12.72
C THR A 142 -20.86 29.94 -12.01
N HIS A 143 -22.00 30.37 -12.57
CA HIS A 143 -22.86 31.36 -11.93
C HIS A 143 -23.42 30.83 -10.59
N LYS A 144 -23.50 31.72 -9.57
CA LYS A 144 -23.89 31.35 -8.19
C LYS A 144 -25.17 30.53 -8.09
N GLU A 145 -26.13 30.75 -9.00
CA GLU A 145 -27.41 30.02 -8.99
C GLU A 145 -27.27 28.56 -9.39
N PHE A 146 -26.18 28.16 -10.08
CA PHE A 146 -25.93 26.79 -10.42
C PHE A 146 -25.28 25.99 -9.29
N TYR A 147 -24.66 26.63 -8.29
CA TYR A 147 -24.05 25.93 -7.16
C TYR A 147 -25.01 25.02 -6.37
N LYS A 148 -26.30 25.33 -6.36
CA LYS A 148 -27.35 24.50 -5.73
C LYS A 148 -27.51 23.12 -6.42
N PHE A 149 -27.01 22.96 -7.66
CA PHE A 149 -27.05 21.72 -8.41
C PHE A 149 -25.73 20.95 -8.37
N VAL A 150 -24.68 21.54 -7.82
CA VAL A 150 -23.40 20.85 -7.61
C VAL A 150 -23.57 19.86 -6.45
N PRO A 151 -23.32 18.56 -6.66
CA PRO A 151 -23.39 17.58 -5.60
C PRO A 151 -22.33 17.87 -4.52
N LYS A 152 -22.63 17.50 -3.28
CA LYS A 152 -21.72 17.60 -2.15
C LYS A 152 -21.43 16.21 -1.62
N LEU A 153 -20.21 15.74 -1.78
CA LEU A 153 -19.74 14.47 -1.28
C LEU A 153 -18.24 14.53 -1.09
N SER A 154 -17.79 14.12 0.09
CA SER A 154 -16.36 13.95 0.39
C SER A 154 -16.06 12.50 0.73
N TYR A 155 -14.80 12.10 0.59
CA TYR A 155 -14.30 10.85 1.09
C TYR A 155 -13.15 11.08 2.07
N TYR A 156 -12.99 10.16 3.01
CA TYR A 156 -11.88 10.15 3.92
C TYR A 156 -10.69 9.47 3.23
N PHE A 157 -9.53 10.10 3.24
CA PHE A 157 -8.35 9.61 2.56
C PHE A 157 -7.29 9.18 3.56
N ILE A 158 -6.77 7.98 3.40
CA ILE A 158 -5.70 7.41 4.23
C ILE A 158 -4.59 6.93 3.31
N ASP A 159 -3.41 7.53 3.44
CA ASP A 159 -2.20 7.15 2.74
C ASP A 159 -1.40 6.17 3.61
N GLU A 160 -1.22 4.96 3.11
CA GLU A 160 -0.50 3.90 3.84
C GLU A 160 1.02 4.04 3.70
N VAL A 161 1.49 4.74 2.66
CA VAL A 161 2.92 4.90 2.36
C VAL A 161 3.47 6.21 2.92
N HIS A 162 2.70 7.30 2.80
CA HIS A 162 3.07 8.66 3.23
C HIS A 162 2.19 9.10 4.41
N PRO A 163 2.43 8.59 5.61
CA PRO A 163 1.56 8.83 6.77
C PRO A 163 1.44 10.30 7.16
N GLU A 164 2.44 11.13 6.82
CA GLU A 164 2.43 12.57 7.01
C GLU A 164 1.37 13.31 6.20
N SER A 165 0.81 12.66 5.17
CA SER A 165 -0.29 13.22 4.37
C SER A 165 -1.68 12.94 4.94
N ASN A 166 -1.78 12.17 6.03
CA ASN A 166 -3.04 11.86 6.70
C ASN A 166 -3.53 13.03 7.58
N GLU A 167 -4.84 13.25 7.64
CA GLU A 167 -5.44 14.38 8.36
C GLU A 167 -5.31 14.30 9.89
N LYS A 168 -5.19 13.11 10.43
CA LYS A 168 -4.94 12.88 11.85
C LYS A 168 -3.44 12.78 12.02
N ASP A 169 -2.87 13.63 12.89
CA ASP A 169 -1.62 13.32 13.56
C ASP A 169 -1.86 12.02 14.34
N THR A 170 -1.80 10.93 13.62
CA THR A 170 -1.83 9.62 14.25
C THR A 170 -0.58 9.57 15.08
N VAL A 171 -0.76 9.76 16.37
CA VAL A 171 0.16 9.18 17.32
C VAL A 171 0.11 7.70 17.01
N TYR A 172 1.01 7.28 16.12
CA TYR A 172 1.21 5.88 15.77
C TYR A 172 1.80 5.18 17.00
N ASP A 173 1.04 5.19 18.09
CA ASP A 173 1.43 4.58 19.34
C ASP A 173 1.35 3.07 19.19
N GLY A 174 2.42 2.58 18.58
CA GLY A 174 2.78 1.19 18.64
C GLY A 174 2.03 0.29 17.66
N LEU A 175 2.67 -0.83 17.40
CA LEU A 175 2.17 -1.94 16.56
C LEU A 175 0.96 -2.66 17.18
N ALA A 176 0.41 -2.18 18.30
CA ALA A 176 -0.83 -2.70 18.89
C ALA A 176 -2.06 -2.45 18.02
N ASN A 177 -2.00 -1.44 17.14
CA ASN A 177 -2.95 -1.25 16.07
C ASN A 177 -2.49 -2.06 14.85
N SER A 178 -3.33 -2.99 14.39
CA SER A 178 -3.00 -3.90 13.28
C SER A 178 -2.77 -3.18 11.95
N VAL A 179 -3.46 -2.06 11.71
CA VAL A 179 -3.29 -1.24 10.50
C VAL A 179 -1.96 -0.51 10.52
N VAL A 180 -1.57 0.05 11.68
CA VAL A 180 -0.24 0.64 11.86
C VAL A 180 0.86 -0.40 11.62
N ALA A 181 0.67 -1.62 12.11
CA ALA A 181 1.61 -2.71 11.89
C ALA A 181 1.76 -3.06 10.40
N THR A 182 0.65 -3.12 9.63
CA THR A 182 0.70 -3.37 8.19
C THR A 182 1.36 -2.24 7.42
N MET A 183 1.05 -0.98 7.73
CA MET A 183 1.68 0.18 7.12
C MET A 183 3.18 0.24 7.41
N LYS A 184 3.59 -0.03 8.65
CA LYS A 184 5.01 -0.09 9.02
C LYS A 184 5.73 -1.23 8.32
N LEU A 185 5.11 -2.42 8.26
CA LEU A 185 5.63 -3.57 7.51
C LEU A 185 5.91 -3.21 6.04
N GLN A 186 4.93 -2.62 5.35
CA GLN A 186 5.05 -2.25 3.94
C GLN A 186 6.24 -1.31 3.68
N ARG A 187 6.49 -0.37 4.60
CA ARG A 187 7.59 0.60 4.48
C ARG A 187 8.97 0.03 4.80
N VAL A 188 9.05 -0.93 5.73
CA VAL A 188 10.35 -1.40 6.23
C VAL A 188 10.79 -2.74 5.70
N ALA A 189 9.91 -3.54 5.08
CA ALA A 189 10.18 -4.91 4.69
C ALA A 189 11.45 -5.09 3.84
N SER A 190 11.73 -4.16 2.93
CA SER A 190 12.94 -4.15 2.08
C SER A 190 14.08 -3.26 2.62
N THR A 191 14.01 -2.82 3.88
CA THR A 191 15.00 -1.90 4.48
C THR A 191 15.73 -2.55 5.66
N ASP A 192 16.85 -1.97 6.08
CA ASP A 192 17.59 -2.41 7.27
C ASP A 192 16.79 -2.34 8.56
N LYS A 193 15.73 -1.52 8.60
CA LYS A 193 14.83 -1.37 9.75
C LYS A 193 13.89 -2.56 9.96
N PHE A 194 13.81 -3.49 9.01
CA PHE A 194 12.89 -4.62 9.11
C PHE A 194 13.18 -5.54 10.32
N THR A 195 14.46 -5.74 10.64
CA THR A 195 14.83 -6.54 11.83
C THR A 195 14.38 -5.89 13.13
N GLU A 196 14.49 -4.56 13.22
CA GLU A 196 14.00 -3.79 14.37
C GLU A 196 12.47 -3.92 14.51
N PHE A 197 11.76 -3.76 13.41
CA PHE A 197 10.31 -3.97 13.35
C PHE A 197 9.90 -5.37 13.84
N LEU A 198 10.56 -6.43 13.38
CA LEU A 198 10.24 -7.79 13.80
C LEU A 198 10.50 -8.03 15.29
N ASN A 199 11.54 -7.41 15.86
CA ASN A 199 11.83 -7.48 17.29
C ASN A 199 10.77 -6.73 18.11
N GLU A 200 10.36 -5.54 17.67
CA GLU A 200 9.29 -4.78 18.30
C GLU A 200 7.96 -5.55 18.25
N LEU A 201 7.63 -6.12 17.09
CA LEU A 201 6.43 -6.95 16.91
C LEU A 201 6.44 -8.16 17.86
N LYS A 202 7.59 -8.81 18.05
CA LYS A 202 7.74 -9.95 18.94
C LYS A 202 7.39 -9.63 20.39
N GLU A 203 7.70 -8.44 20.86
CA GLU A 203 7.36 -8.03 22.24
C GLU A 203 5.85 -7.74 22.40
N ILE A 204 5.23 -7.17 21.38
CA ILE A 204 3.80 -6.82 21.40
C ILE A 204 2.92 -8.08 21.37
N ILE A 205 3.32 -9.08 20.58
CA ILE A 205 2.60 -10.36 20.46
C ILE A 205 2.48 -11.11 21.79
N LYS A 206 3.42 -10.93 22.69
CA LYS A 206 3.37 -11.53 24.03
C LYS A 206 2.24 -10.94 24.90
N SER A 207 1.65 -9.83 24.50
CA SER A 207 0.54 -9.20 25.23
C SER A 207 -0.76 -10.00 25.07
N PRO A 208 -1.49 -10.30 26.15
CA PRO A 208 -2.75 -11.06 26.09
C PRO A 208 -3.84 -10.41 25.22
N ASN A 209 -3.76 -9.10 25.01
CA ASN A 209 -4.75 -8.33 24.25
C ASN A 209 -4.56 -8.44 22.71
N TYR A 210 -3.52 -9.13 22.25
CA TYR A 210 -3.15 -9.17 20.83
C TYR A 210 -3.63 -10.41 20.08
N THR A 211 -4.16 -11.42 20.78
CA THR A 211 -4.34 -12.78 20.28
C THR A 211 -5.22 -12.86 19.00
N ASN A 212 -6.36 -12.18 18.94
CA ASN A 212 -7.27 -12.26 17.80
C ASN A 212 -6.84 -11.41 16.60
N LYS A 213 -6.11 -10.31 16.83
CA LYS A 213 -5.62 -9.43 15.76
C LYS A 213 -4.36 -9.99 15.11
N PHE A 214 -3.59 -10.75 15.86
CA PHE A 214 -2.32 -11.29 15.42
C PHE A 214 -2.45 -12.29 14.27
N ASP A 215 -3.44 -13.16 14.31
CA ASP A 215 -3.62 -14.17 13.28
C ASP A 215 -3.88 -13.54 11.91
N THR A 216 -4.74 -12.52 11.84
CA THR A 216 -5.05 -11.81 10.59
C THR A 216 -3.85 -11.02 10.07
N PHE A 217 -3.10 -10.38 10.97
CA PHE A 217 -1.86 -9.69 10.63
C PHE A 217 -0.79 -10.66 10.14
N MET A 218 -0.64 -11.84 10.76
CA MET A 218 0.30 -12.87 10.32
C MET A 218 -0.04 -13.40 8.93
N VAL A 219 -1.31 -13.59 8.60
CA VAL A 219 -1.75 -13.97 7.25
C VAL A 219 -1.36 -12.89 6.25
N PHE A 220 -1.64 -11.63 6.56
CA PHE A 220 -1.24 -10.50 5.72
C PHE A 220 0.29 -10.46 5.53
N MET A 221 1.06 -10.49 6.62
CA MET A 221 2.52 -10.40 6.59
C MET A 221 3.15 -11.50 5.75
N ARG A 222 2.70 -12.75 5.89
CA ARG A 222 3.22 -13.89 5.11
C ARG A 222 3.04 -13.70 3.62
N ARG A 223 1.85 -13.32 3.18
CA ARG A 223 1.55 -13.06 1.76
C ARG A 223 2.33 -11.86 1.23
N PHE A 224 2.38 -10.80 2.02
CA PHE A 224 3.13 -9.61 1.67
C PHE A 224 4.61 -9.91 1.47
N LEU A 225 5.24 -10.61 2.41
CA LEU A 225 6.66 -11.00 2.33
C LEU A 225 6.92 -12.01 1.20
N SER A 226 5.99 -12.94 0.96
CA SER A 226 6.04 -13.85 -0.20
C SER A 226 6.15 -13.07 -1.52
N ALA A 227 5.38 -12.00 -1.67
CA ALA A 227 5.42 -11.15 -2.85
C ALA A 227 6.68 -10.26 -2.90
N VAL A 228 7.10 -9.67 -1.78
CA VAL A 228 8.29 -8.80 -1.71
C VAL A 228 9.57 -9.54 -2.04
N TYR A 229 9.71 -10.77 -1.51
CA TYR A 229 10.92 -11.58 -1.70
C TYR A 229 10.80 -12.61 -2.84
N ASP A 230 9.69 -12.57 -3.60
CA ASP A 230 9.38 -13.56 -4.66
C ASP A 230 9.59 -15.02 -4.20
N ASN A 231 9.14 -15.30 -2.96
CA ASN A 231 9.35 -16.60 -2.33
C ASN A 231 8.10 -17.13 -1.63
N PRO A 232 7.41 -18.11 -2.22
CA PRO A 232 6.18 -18.68 -1.68
C PRO A 232 6.36 -19.42 -0.35
N ALA A 233 7.60 -19.73 0.05
CA ALA A 233 7.85 -20.38 1.35
C ALA A 233 7.42 -19.49 2.54
N PHE A 234 7.37 -18.17 2.38
CA PHE A 234 6.85 -17.28 3.42
C PHE A 234 5.38 -17.55 3.76
N GLU A 235 4.57 -17.99 2.80
CA GLU A 235 3.16 -18.33 3.04
C GLU A 235 2.99 -19.54 3.95
N GLN A 236 3.98 -20.40 4.01
CA GLN A 236 3.98 -21.63 4.81
C GLN A 236 4.55 -21.41 6.23
N ALA A 237 5.17 -20.27 6.50
CA ALA A 237 5.71 -19.98 7.82
C ALA A 237 4.57 -19.93 8.86
N ILE A 238 4.70 -20.70 9.95
CA ILE A 238 3.68 -20.79 11.00
C ILE A 238 3.96 -19.77 12.10
N THR A 239 5.23 -19.50 12.38
CA THR A 239 5.66 -18.64 13.48
C THR A 239 6.41 -17.41 13.01
N LEU A 240 6.43 -16.38 13.87
CA LEU A 240 7.24 -15.17 13.62
C LEU A 240 8.73 -15.51 13.62
N GLU A 241 9.17 -16.48 14.43
CA GLU A 241 10.55 -16.94 14.48
C GLU A 241 10.99 -17.55 13.13
N GLU A 242 10.12 -18.29 12.46
CA GLU A 242 10.40 -18.81 11.12
C GLU A 242 10.56 -17.67 10.10
N ILE A 243 9.68 -16.68 10.14
CA ILE A 243 9.78 -15.49 9.28
C ILE A 243 11.09 -14.75 9.54
N ILE A 244 11.47 -14.53 10.80
CA ILE A 244 12.73 -13.88 11.17
C ILE A 244 13.93 -14.66 10.62
N LYS A 245 13.90 -15.98 10.71
CA LYS A 245 14.99 -16.84 10.19
C LYS A 245 15.07 -16.75 8.67
N MET A 246 13.93 -16.83 7.99
CA MET A 246 13.88 -16.77 6.52
C MET A 246 14.39 -15.42 6.01
N THR A 247 13.95 -14.32 6.59
CA THR A 247 14.37 -12.97 6.18
C THR A 247 15.86 -12.73 6.40
N LYS A 248 16.45 -13.26 7.47
CA LYS A 248 17.91 -13.20 7.67
C LYS A 248 18.65 -13.94 6.56
N THR A 249 18.24 -15.15 6.25
CA THR A 249 18.88 -15.96 5.20
C THR A 249 18.82 -15.25 3.85
N PHE A 250 17.69 -14.65 3.49
CA PHE A 250 17.54 -13.88 2.25
C PHE A 250 18.46 -12.66 2.20
N ARG A 251 18.52 -11.89 3.28
CA ARG A 251 19.37 -10.70 3.35
C ARG A 251 20.86 -11.03 3.31
N ASP A 252 21.25 -12.12 3.94
CA ASP A 252 22.62 -12.57 3.88
C ASP A 252 22.99 -12.99 2.44
N TYR A 253 22.09 -13.68 1.75
CA TYR A 253 22.25 -14.05 0.35
C TYR A 253 22.31 -12.84 -0.59
N ASP A 254 21.42 -11.86 -0.42
CA ASP A 254 21.41 -10.63 -1.21
C ASP A 254 22.70 -9.82 -0.99
N ARG A 255 23.17 -9.70 0.27
CA ARG A 255 24.46 -9.05 0.57
C ARG A 255 25.64 -9.75 -0.05
N GLU A 256 25.65 -11.08 -0.06
CA GLU A 256 26.72 -11.85 -0.71
C GLU A 256 26.69 -11.63 -2.23
N ASN A 257 25.52 -11.63 -2.86
CA ASN A 257 25.37 -11.35 -4.28
C ASN A 257 25.80 -9.92 -4.64
N ASP A 258 25.32 -8.92 -3.88
CA ASP A 258 25.72 -7.52 -4.08
C ASP A 258 27.23 -7.32 -3.95
N LEU A 259 27.84 -8.01 -2.97
CA LEU A 259 29.30 -7.98 -2.78
C LEU A 259 30.04 -8.65 -3.94
N GLU A 260 29.53 -9.77 -4.47
CA GLU A 260 30.10 -10.43 -5.64
C GLU A 260 29.94 -9.60 -6.91
N GLU A 261 28.76 -9.00 -7.12
CA GLU A 261 28.54 -8.10 -8.25
C GLU A 261 29.41 -6.85 -8.15
N GLY A 262 29.50 -6.24 -6.98
CA GLY A 262 30.39 -5.10 -6.74
C GLY A 262 31.89 -5.45 -6.98
N LYS A 263 32.32 -6.64 -6.58
CA LYS A 263 33.69 -7.12 -6.88
C LYS A 263 33.90 -7.34 -8.38
N LYS A 264 32.92 -7.92 -9.09
CA LYS A 264 33.00 -8.13 -10.56
C LYS A 264 33.04 -6.79 -11.30
N GLU A 265 32.18 -5.84 -10.88
CA GLU A 265 32.15 -4.52 -11.49
C GLU A 265 33.41 -3.71 -11.19
N GLY A 266 33.89 -3.71 -9.94
CA GLY A 266 35.15 -3.05 -9.56
C GLY A 266 36.37 -3.65 -10.27
N LYS A 267 36.38 -4.96 -10.54
CA LYS A 267 37.44 -5.59 -11.33
C LYS A 267 37.41 -5.12 -12.78
N LYS A 268 36.20 -5.06 -13.40
CA LYS A 268 36.02 -4.54 -14.75
C LYS A 268 36.45 -3.09 -14.83
N GLU A 269 35.99 -2.23 -13.92
CA GLU A 269 36.40 -0.84 -13.86
C GLU A 269 37.90 -0.69 -13.75
N GLY A 270 38.56 -1.50 -12.91
CA GLY A 270 40.03 -1.55 -12.79
C GLY A 270 40.72 -1.93 -14.07
N GLU A 271 40.18 -2.90 -14.81
CA GLU A 271 40.71 -3.31 -16.13
C GLU A 271 40.59 -2.15 -17.14
N PHE A 272 39.43 -1.50 -17.22
CA PHE A 272 39.21 -0.34 -18.09
C PHE A 272 40.13 0.84 -17.73
N ASN A 273 40.26 1.16 -16.45
CA ASN A 273 41.18 2.20 -15.97
C ASN A 273 42.65 1.92 -16.33
N THR A 274 43.06 0.66 -16.23
CA THR A 274 44.43 0.25 -16.55
C THR A 274 44.74 0.45 -18.05
N VAL A 275 43.88 -0.05 -18.93
CA VAL A 275 44.08 0.09 -20.38
C VAL A 275 43.94 1.54 -20.84
N TYR A 276 43.01 2.31 -20.23
CA TYR A 276 42.87 3.74 -20.45
C TYR A 276 44.17 4.52 -20.16
N ASN A 277 44.81 4.24 -19.00
CA ASN A 277 46.07 4.90 -18.63
C ASN A 277 47.20 4.52 -19.59
N PHE A 278 47.27 3.28 -20.07
CA PHE A 278 48.25 2.88 -21.06
C PHE A 278 48.08 3.58 -22.40
N ILE A 279 46.83 3.75 -22.86
CA ILE A 279 46.53 4.51 -24.09
C ILE A 279 46.91 5.96 -23.90
N LYS A 280 46.55 6.58 -22.78
CA LYS A 280 46.83 7.98 -22.48
C LYS A 280 48.31 8.31 -22.39
N GLN A 281 49.09 7.33 -21.95
CA GLN A 281 50.54 7.42 -21.90
C GLN A 281 51.22 7.08 -23.26
N GLY A 282 50.43 6.74 -24.28
CA GLY A 282 50.96 6.37 -25.58
C GLY A 282 51.71 5.02 -25.63
N LEU A 283 51.51 4.18 -24.61
CA LEU A 283 52.16 2.87 -24.50
C LEU A 283 51.53 1.80 -25.40
N VAL A 284 50.23 1.91 -25.64
CA VAL A 284 49.46 1.00 -26.49
C VAL A 284 48.46 1.77 -27.33
N THR A 285 48.09 1.20 -28.48
CA THR A 285 46.96 1.72 -29.30
C THR A 285 45.60 1.26 -28.74
N ILE A 286 44.52 1.89 -29.15
CA ILE A 286 43.16 1.48 -28.77
C ILE A 286 42.91 0.03 -29.18
N GLU A 287 43.31 -0.38 -30.40
CA GLU A 287 43.21 -1.75 -30.91
C GLU A 287 43.96 -2.74 -30.01
N GLN A 288 45.19 -2.45 -29.65
CA GLN A 288 46.00 -3.29 -28.78
C GLN A 288 45.41 -3.43 -27.38
N ALA A 289 44.90 -2.32 -26.84
CA ALA A 289 44.23 -2.28 -25.55
C ALA A 289 42.94 -3.11 -25.53
N ALA A 290 42.07 -2.92 -26.54
CA ALA A 290 40.84 -3.71 -26.67
C ALA A 290 41.13 -5.20 -26.74
N LYS A 291 42.08 -5.60 -27.58
CA LYS A 291 42.49 -6.99 -27.74
C LYS A 291 43.05 -7.59 -26.44
N SER A 292 43.75 -6.80 -25.61
CA SER A 292 44.35 -7.27 -24.36
C SER A 292 43.34 -7.68 -23.31
N ILE A 293 42.11 -7.10 -23.36
CA ILE A 293 41.02 -7.44 -22.45
C ILE A 293 39.86 -8.18 -23.15
N GLY A 294 40.10 -8.67 -24.36
CA GLY A 294 39.14 -9.53 -25.10
C GLY A 294 37.92 -8.77 -25.65
N LEU A 295 38.01 -7.47 -25.88
CA LEU A 295 36.94 -6.61 -26.41
C LEU A 295 37.25 -6.12 -27.84
N THR A 296 36.22 -5.64 -28.52
CA THR A 296 36.39 -4.81 -29.74
C THR A 296 36.72 -3.38 -29.35
N GLU A 297 37.26 -2.57 -30.27
CA GLU A 297 37.54 -1.15 -30.05
C GLU A 297 36.24 -0.39 -29.67
N GLU A 298 35.12 -0.72 -30.32
CA GLU A 298 33.81 -0.12 -30.04
C GLU A 298 33.34 -0.43 -28.63
N GLN A 299 33.44 -1.68 -28.19
CA GLN A 299 33.12 -2.09 -26.81
C GLN A 299 34.03 -1.45 -25.76
N LEU A 300 35.32 -1.25 -26.10
CA LEU A 300 36.25 -0.56 -25.22
C LEU A 300 35.85 0.91 -25.05
N LEU A 301 35.53 1.60 -26.14
CA LEU A 301 35.10 3.00 -26.11
C LEU A 301 33.76 3.19 -25.38
N GLU A 302 32.83 2.28 -25.55
CA GLU A 302 31.58 2.26 -24.76
C GLU A 302 31.85 2.06 -23.26
N GLY A 303 32.77 1.14 -22.92
CA GLY A 303 33.21 0.95 -21.53
C GLY A 303 33.83 2.20 -20.93
N PHE A 304 34.67 2.91 -21.69
CA PHE A 304 35.23 4.20 -21.24
C PHE A 304 34.13 5.23 -20.95
N LYS A 305 33.11 5.34 -21.79
CA LYS A 305 31.97 6.23 -21.53
C LYS A 305 31.23 5.82 -20.26
N LYS A 306 30.98 4.53 -20.07
CA LYS A 306 30.30 3.98 -18.87
C LYS A 306 31.02 4.37 -17.58
N TYR A 307 32.36 4.34 -17.59
CA TYR A 307 33.18 4.65 -16.40
C TYR A 307 33.71 6.10 -16.39
N ASN A 308 33.16 6.98 -17.20
CA ASN A 308 33.55 8.40 -17.30
C ASN A 308 35.04 8.64 -17.64
N LEU A 309 35.65 7.73 -18.41
CA LEU A 309 37.01 7.83 -18.88
C LEU A 309 37.03 8.54 -20.25
N VAL A 310 37.64 9.73 -20.32
CA VAL A 310 37.70 10.56 -21.54
C VAL A 310 39.12 10.55 -22.08
N LEU A 311 39.28 10.00 -23.31
CA LEU A 311 40.54 9.96 -24.08
C LEU A 311 40.82 11.31 -24.76
#